data_2663e51c4288b76ffe28d65a158f2374
#
_entry.id   2663e51c4288b76ffe28d65a158f2374
#
_cell.length_a   1.000
_cell.length_b   1.000
_cell.length_c   1.000
_cell.angle_alpha   90.00
_cell.angle_beta   90.00
_cell.angle_gamma   90.00
#
_symmetry.space_group_name_H-M   'P 1'
#
loop_
_entity.id
_entity.type
_entity.pdbx_description
1 polymer ?
#
loop_
_entity_poly.entity_id
_entity_poly.type
_entity_poly.pdbx_seq_one_letter_code
_entity_poly.pdbx_strand_id
1 'polypeptide(L)'
;GEISEGQIAAFAMAVFFNGMNMTERVALTRAMTHSGTVLDWSDAGFDGPVLDKHSSGGIGDKVSLILAPVMAACGAAVPMISGRGLGHSGGTLDKLDSIPGYSTTPDLDTLRKTVKQAGCAIIGQTAELAPADGRVYAIRDVTATVESLSLITASILSKKLAAGLDGLVMDVKYGSGAF
;
A
#
# COMPACT_ATOMS: atom_id res chain seq x y z
N GLY A 1 -14.49 13.39 4.15
CA GLY A 1 -15.81 13.00 4.01
C GLY A 1 -16.76 13.84 3.16
N GLU A 2 -16.31 14.79 2.34
CA GLU A 2 -17.20 15.61 1.51
C GLU A 2 -17.74 14.84 0.28
N ILE A 3 -16.97 13.88 -0.23
CA ILE A 3 -17.34 13.06 -1.41
C ILE A 3 -18.04 11.78 -0.94
N SER A 4 -19.23 11.51 -1.49
CA SER A 4 -19.99 10.29 -1.19
C SER A 4 -19.41 9.07 -1.90
N GLU A 5 -19.74 7.87 -1.40
CA GLU A 5 -19.32 6.60 -2.03
C GLU A 5 -19.83 6.45 -3.47
N GLY A 6 -21.06 6.91 -3.73
CA GLY A 6 -21.62 6.94 -5.09
C GLY A 6 -20.81 7.83 -6.04
N GLN A 7 -20.33 8.98 -5.57
CA GLN A 7 -19.45 9.84 -6.37
C GLN A 7 -18.08 9.20 -6.62
N ILE A 8 -17.52 8.52 -5.63
CA ILE A 8 -16.25 7.77 -5.80
C ILE A 8 -16.46 6.62 -6.80
N ALA A 9 -17.58 5.90 -6.72
CA ALA A 9 -17.92 4.85 -7.67
C ALA A 9 -18.05 5.37 -9.11
N ALA A 10 -18.76 6.47 -9.29
CA ALA A 10 -18.90 7.12 -10.59
C ALA A 10 -17.56 7.60 -11.15
N PHE A 11 -16.72 8.20 -10.31
CA PHE A 11 -15.37 8.61 -10.68
C PHE A 11 -14.50 7.40 -11.08
N ALA A 12 -14.50 6.33 -10.28
CA ALA A 12 -13.75 5.12 -10.56
C ALA A 12 -14.18 4.48 -11.89
N MET A 13 -15.49 4.44 -12.18
CA MET A 13 -16.03 3.92 -13.43
C MET A 13 -15.66 4.82 -14.62
N ALA A 14 -15.71 6.13 -14.46
CA ALA A 14 -15.26 7.07 -15.51
C ALA A 14 -13.79 6.89 -15.85
N VAL A 15 -12.93 6.75 -14.83
CA VAL A 15 -11.49 6.47 -15.04
C VAL A 15 -11.25 5.10 -15.64
N PHE A 16 -12.04 4.10 -15.25
CA PHE A 16 -11.95 2.75 -15.81
C PHE A 16 -12.15 2.74 -17.32
N PHE A 17 -13.16 3.45 -17.82
CA PHE A 17 -13.48 3.51 -19.25
C PHE A 17 -12.63 4.48 -20.05
N ASN A 18 -12.22 5.61 -19.48
CA ASN A 18 -11.54 6.68 -20.22
C ASN A 18 -10.04 6.76 -19.93
N GLY A 19 -9.56 6.11 -18.87
CA GLY A 19 -8.18 6.26 -18.38
C GLY A 19 -7.93 7.63 -17.73
N MET A 20 -6.66 7.92 -17.52
CA MET A 20 -6.15 9.21 -17.06
C MET A 20 -4.83 9.50 -17.77
N ASN A 21 -4.59 10.75 -18.09
CA ASN A 21 -3.27 11.19 -18.56
C ASN A 21 -2.26 11.21 -17.38
N MET A 22 -0.99 11.46 -17.68
CA MET A 22 0.06 11.43 -16.64
C MET A 22 -0.14 12.52 -15.58
N THR A 23 -0.55 13.72 -15.97
CA THR A 23 -0.77 14.84 -15.04
C THR A 23 -1.90 14.55 -14.08
N GLU A 24 -3.00 14.00 -14.57
CA GLU A 24 -4.15 13.59 -13.75
C GLU A 24 -3.79 12.47 -12.78
N ARG A 25 -3.03 11.47 -13.26
CA ARG A 25 -2.58 10.34 -12.45
C ARG A 25 -1.65 10.79 -11.32
N VAL A 26 -0.71 11.69 -11.61
CA VAL A 26 0.18 12.29 -10.60
C VAL A 26 -0.63 13.11 -9.59
N ALA A 27 -1.59 13.92 -10.05
CA ALA A 27 -2.43 14.74 -9.18
C ALA A 27 -3.27 13.86 -8.23
N LEU A 28 -3.91 12.81 -8.76
CA LEU A 28 -4.68 11.86 -7.95
C LEU A 28 -3.77 11.16 -6.92
N THR A 29 -2.61 10.66 -7.33
CA THR A 29 -1.65 9.99 -6.45
C THR A 29 -1.24 10.91 -5.30
N ARG A 30 -0.88 12.16 -5.60
CA ARG A 30 -0.50 13.16 -4.59
C ARG A 30 -1.65 13.48 -3.64
N ALA A 31 -2.86 13.69 -4.16
CA ALA A 31 -4.04 13.96 -3.35
C ALA A 31 -4.33 12.80 -2.37
N MET A 32 -4.21 11.57 -2.84
CA MET A 32 -4.38 10.38 -2.00
C MET A 32 -3.25 10.24 -0.96
N THR A 33 -1.99 10.52 -1.33
CA THR A 33 -0.84 10.51 -0.41
C THR A 33 -1.06 11.49 0.75
N HIS A 34 -1.44 12.73 0.43
CA HIS A 34 -1.62 13.80 1.41
C HIS A 34 -3.01 13.85 2.03
N SER A 35 -3.83 12.83 1.82
CA SER A 35 -5.13 12.72 2.49
C SER A 35 -5.02 12.40 3.99
N GLY A 36 -3.85 11.98 4.43
CA GLY A 36 -3.52 11.67 5.82
C GLY A 36 -2.08 12.05 6.14
N THR A 37 -1.50 11.37 7.10
CA THR A 37 -0.11 11.56 7.54
C THR A 37 0.86 11.01 6.49
N VAL A 38 1.91 11.77 6.21
CA VAL A 38 3.10 11.27 5.53
C VAL A 38 4.18 11.04 6.58
N LEU A 39 4.70 9.82 6.68
CA LEU A 39 5.70 9.47 7.68
C LEU A 39 7.03 10.14 7.36
N ASP A 40 7.71 10.55 8.42
CA ASP A 40 9.09 11.02 8.42
C ASP A 40 9.89 10.15 9.38
N TRP A 41 11.03 9.65 8.93
CA TRP A 41 11.91 8.77 9.69
C TRP A 41 13.23 9.44 10.07
N SER A 42 13.40 10.73 9.81
CA SER A 42 14.63 11.48 10.08
C SER A 42 15.04 11.46 11.56
N ASP A 43 14.06 11.36 12.46
CA ASP A 43 14.24 11.25 13.91
C ASP A 43 14.38 9.80 14.42
N ALA A 44 14.30 8.84 13.54
CA ALA A 44 14.25 7.42 13.93
C ALA A 44 15.61 6.85 14.34
N GLY A 45 16.72 7.48 13.87
CA GLY A 45 18.08 7.06 14.18
C GLY A 45 18.49 5.76 13.48
N PHE A 46 17.97 5.51 12.27
CA PHE A 46 18.40 4.38 11.46
C PHE A 46 19.77 4.65 10.83
N ASP A 47 20.65 3.65 10.85
CA ASP A 47 21.95 3.71 10.16
C ASP A 47 21.83 3.42 8.65
N GLY A 48 20.79 2.72 8.25
CA GLY A 48 20.52 2.33 6.87
C GLY A 48 19.30 3.03 6.27
N PRO A 49 19.05 2.81 4.97
CA PRO A 49 17.94 3.44 4.25
C PRO A 49 16.59 2.86 4.67
N VAL A 50 15.54 3.69 4.52
CA VAL A 50 14.15 3.28 4.67
C VAL A 50 13.65 2.77 3.33
N LEU A 51 13.42 1.48 3.23
CA LEU A 51 13.10 0.82 1.96
C LEU A 51 11.77 0.06 2.04
N ASP A 52 11.14 -0.07 0.89
CA ASP A 52 9.97 -0.95 0.76
C ASP A 52 9.92 -1.59 -0.64
N LYS A 53 9.10 -2.60 -0.77
CA LYS A 53 8.78 -3.29 -2.01
C LYS A 53 7.27 -3.38 -2.16
N HIS A 54 6.77 -3.19 -3.35
CA HIS A 54 5.37 -3.46 -3.65
C HIS A 54 5.24 -4.44 -4.81
N SER A 55 4.37 -5.44 -4.64
CA SER A 55 4.00 -6.36 -5.71
C SER A 55 2.71 -5.91 -6.37
N SER A 56 2.60 -6.06 -7.69
CA SER A 56 1.33 -5.89 -8.40
C SER A 56 0.31 -6.97 -8.05
N GLY A 57 0.72 -8.02 -7.35
CA GLY A 57 -0.12 -9.11 -6.90
C GLY A 57 -0.16 -10.29 -7.88
N GLY A 58 -0.84 -11.33 -7.47
CA GLY A 58 -1.00 -12.54 -8.25
C GLY A 58 -1.05 -13.80 -7.38
N ILE A 59 -1.33 -14.92 -7.98
CA ILE A 59 -1.44 -16.21 -7.29
C ILE A 59 -0.09 -16.63 -6.72
N GLY A 60 -0.06 -16.97 -5.42
CA GLY A 60 1.12 -17.49 -4.72
C GLY A 60 2.15 -16.44 -4.32
N ASP A 61 1.88 -15.14 -4.48
CA ASP A 61 2.79 -14.09 -4.01
C ASP A 61 2.87 -14.08 -2.48
N LYS A 62 4.06 -14.38 -1.96
CA LYS A 62 4.40 -14.42 -0.53
C LYS A 62 5.78 -13.81 -0.22
N VAL A 63 6.39 -13.18 -1.20
CA VAL A 63 7.77 -12.68 -1.12
C VAL A 63 7.93 -11.66 -0.01
N SER A 64 6.95 -10.79 0.21
CA SER A 64 7.00 -9.73 1.22
C SER A 64 7.27 -10.25 2.64
N LEU A 65 6.70 -11.41 3.00
CA LEU A 65 6.85 -12.00 4.35
C LEU A 65 8.30 -12.44 4.66
N ILE A 66 9.03 -12.83 3.61
CA ILE A 66 10.43 -13.24 3.72
C ILE A 66 11.35 -12.04 3.53
N LEU A 67 11.03 -11.18 2.56
CA LEU A 67 11.89 -10.08 2.16
C LEU A 67 12.04 -9.01 3.26
N ALA A 68 10.95 -8.64 3.93
CA ALA A 68 11.00 -7.60 4.94
C ALA A 68 12.00 -7.91 6.07
N PRO A 69 11.96 -9.07 6.76
CA PRO A 69 12.94 -9.40 7.78
C PRO A 69 14.36 -9.61 7.23
N VAL A 70 14.52 -10.11 6.00
CA VAL A 70 15.84 -10.26 5.37
C VAL A 70 16.47 -8.88 5.13
N MET A 71 15.72 -7.92 4.62
CA MET A 71 16.21 -6.56 4.39
C MET A 71 16.53 -5.84 5.71
N ALA A 72 15.72 -6.05 6.74
CA ALA A 72 16.01 -5.55 8.09
C ALA A 72 17.32 -6.16 8.65
N ALA A 73 17.55 -7.45 8.47
CA ALA A 73 18.80 -8.11 8.87
C ALA A 73 20.02 -7.59 8.08
N CYS A 74 19.81 -7.07 6.87
CA CYS A 74 20.83 -6.40 6.06
C CYS A 74 21.02 -4.91 6.42
N GLY A 75 20.31 -4.39 7.42
CA GLY A 75 20.49 -3.04 7.95
C GLY A 75 19.53 -1.98 7.39
N ALA A 76 18.57 -2.36 6.55
CA ALA A 76 17.52 -1.43 6.11
C ALA A 76 16.38 -1.33 7.15
N ALA A 77 15.69 -0.19 7.19
CA ALA A 77 14.40 -0.06 7.87
C ALA A 77 13.27 -0.30 6.86
N VAL A 78 12.33 -1.20 7.19
CA VAL A 78 11.30 -1.64 6.25
C VAL A 78 9.88 -1.42 6.82
N PRO A 79 9.33 -0.21 6.77
CA PRO A 79 7.95 0.08 7.16
C PRO A 79 6.98 -0.29 6.02
N MET A 80 6.78 -1.59 5.79
CA MET A 80 6.03 -2.08 4.65
C MET A 80 4.54 -1.87 4.81
N ILE A 81 3.94 -1.02 3.98
CA ILE A 81 2.49 -0.85 3.88
C ILE A 81 1.97 -1.71 2.73
N SER A 82 1.17 -2.71 3.06
CA SER A 82 0.67 -3.71 2.12
C SER A 82 -0.85 -3.65 1.97
N GLY A 83 -1.40 -4.55 1.19
CA GLY A 83 -2.84 -4.64 0.91
C GLY A 83 -3.42 -6.04 1.17
N ARG A 84 -4.75 -6.08 1.19
CA ARG A 84 -5.52 -7.32 1.12
C ARG A 84 -5.54 -7.83 -0.33
N GLY A 85 -5.91 -9.08 -0.49
CA GLY A 85 -6.14 -9.65 -1.81
C GLY A 85 -7.35 -9.03 -2.50
N LEU A 86 -7.36 -9.11 -3.81
CA LEU A 86 -8.48 -8.74 -4.65
C LEU A 86 -9.03 -9.98 -5.34
N GLY A 87 -10.35 -10.01 -5.52
CA GLY A 87 -11.03 -11.13 -6.17
C GLY A 87 -10.76 -12.45 -5.46
N HIS A 88 -10.22 -13.42 -6.21
CA HIS A 88 -9.97 -14.79 -5.74
C HIS A 88 -8.57 -14.99 -5.11
N SER A 89 -7.75 -13.94 -5.01
CA SER A 89 -6.40 -14.04 -4.45
C SER A 89 -6.34 -13.58 -2.99
N GLY A 90 -5.44 -14.16 -2.20
CA GLY A 90 -5.10 -13.67 -0.87
C GLY A 90 -3.95 -12.65 -0.92
N GLY A 91 -4.12 -11.50 -0.28
CA GLY A 91 -3.07 -10.49 -0.12
C GLY A 91 -2.10 -10.81 1.00
N THR A 92 -1.11 -9.94 1.16
CA THR A 92 -0.11 -10.06 2.24
C THR A 92 -0.76 -9.97 3.61
N LEU A 93 -1.71 -9.04 3.79
CA LEU A 93 -2.39 -8.86 5.07
C LEU A 93 -3.24 -10.06 5.44
N ASP A 94 -3.94 -10.67 4.46
CA ASP A 94 -4.77 -11.86 4.69
C ASP A 94 -3.94 -13.04 5.20
N LYS A 95 -2.67 -13.13 4.78
CA LYS A 95 -1.73 -14.14 5.29
C LYS A 95 -1.28 -13.82 6.73
N LEU A 96 -1.03 -12.56 7.05
CA LEU A 96 -0.64 -12.12 8.38
C LEU A 96 -1.77 -12.26 9.41
N ASP A 97 -3.02 -12.06 8.99
CA ASP A 97 -4.19 -12.27 9.84
C ASP A 97 -4.33 -13.74 10.30
N SER A 98 -3.65 -14.69 9.65
CA SER A 98 -3.59 -16.08 10.09
C SER A 98 -2.65 -16.31 11.29
N ILE A 99 -1.83 -15.32 11.66
CA ILE A 99 -0.91 -15.40 12.79
C ILE A 99 -1.62 -14.90 14.03
N PRO A 100 -1.84 -15.76 15.06
CA PRO A 100 -2.52 -15.35 16.28
C PRO A 100 -1.84 -14.16 16.96
N GLY A 101 -2.62 -13.11 17.25
CA GLY A 101 -2.13 -11.90 17.91
C GLY A 101 -1.43 -10.88 17.00
N TYR A 102 -1.26 -11.16 15.70
CA TYR A 102 -0.75 -10.16 14.77
C TYR A 102 -1.84 -9.13 14.42
N SER A 103 -1.51 -7.83 14.53
CA SER A 103 -2.39 -6.75 14.12
C SER A 103 -1.89 -6.16 12.79
N THR A 104 -2.74 -6.18 11.76
CA THR A 104 -2.46 -5.58 10.46
C THR A 104 -2.82 -4.08 10.39
N THR A 105 -3.44 -3.55 11.43
CA THR A 105 -3.86 -2.14 11.52
C THR A 105 -3.47 -1.49 12.86
N PRO A 106 -2.18 -1.51 13.22
CA PRO A 106 -1.72 -0.83 14.43
C PRO A 106 -1.83 0.70 14.26
N ASP A 107 -1.75 1.45 15.36
CA ASP A 107 -1.53 2.89 15.33
C ASP A 107 -0.10 3.23 14.84
N LEU A 108 0.14 4.49 14.49
CA LEU A 108 1.43 4.94 13.97
C LEU A 108 2.56 4.84 14.99
N ASP A 109 2.28 5.03 16.27
CA ASP A 109 3.28 4.91 17.34
C ASP A 109 3.76 3.47 17.47
N THR A 110 2.83 2.52 17.42
CA THR A 110 3.15 1.07 17.40
C THR A 110 3.95 0.69 16.16
N LEU A 111 3.58 1.20 14.98
CA LEU A 111 4.35 1.01 13.75
C LEU A 111 5.79 1.52 13.93
N ARG A 112 5.96 2.79 14.34
CA ARG A 112 7.28 3.40 14.51
C ARG A 112 8.13 2.64 15.52
N LYS A 113 7.55 2.26 16.66
CA LYS A 113 8.22 1.45 17.67
C LYS A 113 8.66 0.09 17.14
N THR A 114 7.78 -0.59 16.40
CA THR A 114 8.09 -1.92 15.84
C THR A 114 9.22 -1.85 14.83
N VAL A 115 9.18 -0.87 13.90
CA VAL A 115 10.26 -0.69 12.92
C VAL A 115 11.58 -0.34 13.61
N LYS A 116 11.57 0.51 14.65
CA LYS A 116 12.77 0.83 15.43
C LYS A 116 13.34 -0.39 16.16
N GLN A 117 12.51 -1.31 16.65
CA GLN A 117 12.95 -2.46 17.43
C GLN A 117 13.34 -3.67 16.55
N ALA A 118 12.55 -3.95 15.52
CA ALA A 118 12.69 -5.15 14.69
C ALA A 118 13.30 -4.88 13.30
N GLY A 119 13.51 -3.62 12.95
CA GLY A 119 13.96 -3.22 11.60
C GLY A 119 12.86 -3.28 10.56
N CYS A 120 11.74 -3.96 10.81
CA CYS A 120 10.64 -4.04 9.86
C CYS A 120 9.27 -4.18 10.53
N ALA A 121 8.23 -3.78 9.81
CA ALA A 121 6.84 -4.11 10.11
C ALA A 121 6.07 -4.22 8.79
N ILE A 122 5.04 -5.06 8.74
CA ILE A 122 4.13 -5.18 7.59
C ILE A 122 2.72 -4.87 8.08
N ILE A 123 2.16 -3.76 7.61
CA ILE A 123 0.82 -3.30 8.00
C ILE A 123 -0.04 -2.98 6.80
N GLY A 124 -1.34 -2.80 7.04
CA GLY A 124 -2.30 -2.25 6.06
C GLY A 124 -2.38 -0.73 6.11
N GLN A 125 -3.29 -0.19 5.30
CA GLN A 125 -3.71 1.20 5.45
C GLN A 125 -4.36 1.37 6.83
N THR A 126 -4.10 2.53 7.44
CA THR A 126 -4.75 2.95 8.68
C THR A 126 -5.64 4.16 8.41
N ALA A 127 -6.39 4.58 9.42
CA ALA A 127 -7.17 5.82 9.32
C ALA A 127 -6.30 7.07 9.10
N GLU A 128 -5.00 6.97 9.33
CA GLU A 128 -4.05 8.08 9.26
C GLU A 128 -3.14 8.01 8.03
N LEU A 129 -2.89 6.82 7.46
CA LEU A 129 -2.01 6.63 6.30
C LEU A 129 -2.84 6.41 5.02
N ALA A 130 -2.77 7.39 4.11
CA ALA A 130 -3.48 7.37 2.83
C ALA A 130 -4.98 6.95 2.96
N PRO A 131 -5.77 7.57 3.87
CA PRO A 131 -7.15 7.14 4.12
C PRO A 131 -8.07 7.26 2.90
N ALA A 132 -7.79 8.18 1.98
CA ALA A 132 -8.52 8.27 0.72
C ALA A 132 -8.35 7.02 -0.13
N ASP A 133 -7.16 6.40 -0.14
CA ASP A 133 -6.94 5.14 -0.85
C ASP A 133 -7.79 4.01 -0.28
N GLY A 134 -7.86 3.90 1.04
CA GLY A 134 -8.69 2.87 1.68
C GLY A 134 -10.16 2.92 1.26
N ARG A 135 -10.73 4.14 1.18
CA ARG A 135 -12.11 4.34 0.70
C ARG A 135 -12.26 4.01 -0.79
N VAL A 136 -11.38 4.53 -1.62
CA VAL A 136 -11.40 4.27 -3.07
C VAL A 136 -11.21 2.79 -3.36
N TYR A 137 -10.30 2.12 -2.65
CA TYR A 137 -10.02 0.70 -2.82
C TYR A 137 -11.24 -0.17 -2.51
N ALA A 138 -11.92 0.07 -1.39
CA ALA A 138 -13.12 -0.66 -1.00
C ALA A 138 -14.25 -0.51 -2.05
N ILE A 139 -14.40 0.69 -2.64
CA ILE A 139 -15.41 0.94 -3.67
C ILE A 139 -15.03 0.28 -5.00
N ARG A 140 -13.75 0.28 -5.36
CA ARG A 140 -13.28 -0.38 -6.59
C ARG A 140 -13.54 -1.89 -6.57
N ASP A 141 -13.42 -2.52 -5.41
CA ASP A 141 -13.68 -3.95 -5.26
C ASP A 141 -15.13 -4.29 -5.60
N VAL A 142 -16.09 -3.54 -5.06
CA VAL A 142 -17.53 -3.78 -5.27
C VAL A 142 -18.09 -3.25 -6.61
N THR A 143 -17.34 -2.38 -7.29
CA THR A 143 -17.76 -1.78 -8.58
C THR A 143 -17.08 -2.42 -9.79
N ALA A 144 -16.27 -3.46 -9.61
CA ALA A 144 -15.52 -4.13 -10.67
C ALA A 144 -14.62 -3.16 -11.48
N THR A 145 -14.03 -2.15 -10.82
CA THR A 145 -13.11 -1.18 -11.43
C THR A 145 -11.65 -1.41 -11.03
N VAL A 146 -11.32 -2.63 -10.61
CA VAL A 146 -9.98 -3.00 -10.13
C VAL A 146 -8.93 -2.90 -11.23
N GLU A 147 -9.25 -3.36 -12.45
CA GLU A 147 -8.29 -3.50 -13.56
C GLU A 147 -7.98 -2.17 -14.29
N SER A 148 -8.02 -1.05 -13.59
CA SER A 148 -7.63 0.25 -14.14
C SER A 148 -6.17 0.57 -13.79
N LEU A 149 -5.28 0.62 -14.80
CA LEU A 149 -3.86 0.96 -14.59
C LEU A 149 -3.67 2.28 -13.85
N SER A 150 -4.48 3.29 -14.15
CA SER A 150 -4.40 4.59 -13.48
C SER A 150 -4.76 4.51 -12.00
N LEU A 151 -5.83 3.80 -11.65
CA LEU A 151 -6.27 3.63 -10.27
C LEU A 151 -5.37 2.68 -9.49
N ILE A 152 -4.83 1.63 -10.12
CA ILE A 152 -3.83 0.73 -9.52
C ILE A 152 -2.57 1.52 -9.16
N THR A 153 -2.06 2.32 -10.10
CA THR A 153 -0.86 3.14 -9.89
C THR A 153 -1.05 4.13 -8.74
N ALA A 154 -2.17 4.88 -8.74
CA ALA A 154 -2.46 5.84 -7.69
C ALA A 154 -2.61 5.16 -6.31
N SER A 155 -3.29 4.02 -6.25
CA SER A 155 -3.48 3.25 -5.02
C SER A 155 -2.15 2.73 -4.46
N ILE A 156 -1.30 2.15 -5.30
CA ILE A 156 0.00 1.63 -4.86
C ILE A 156 0.90 2.76 -4.39
N LEU A 157 1.12 3.77 -5.23
CA LEU A 157 2.09 4.82 -4.97
C LEU A 157 1.68 5.75 -3.84
N SER A 158 0.39 6.03 -3.65
CA SER A 158 -0.05 6.88 -2.54
C SER A 158 0.37 6.32 -1.18
N LYS A 159 0.22 5.01 -0.96
CA LYS A 159 0.65 4.34 0.26
C LYS A 159 2.17 4.37 0.45
N LYS A 160 2.91 4.14 -0.64
CA LYS A 160 4.36 4.08 -0.60
C LYS A 160 4.99 5.45 -0.38
N LEU A 161 4.43 6.49 -1.00
CA LEU A 161 4.84 7.86 -0.75
C LEU A 161 4.48 8.32 0.68
N ALA A 162 3.31 7.89 1.20
CA ALA A 162 2.94 8.17 2.58
C ALA A 162 3.82 7.44 3.61
N ALA A 163 4.49 6.36 3.23
CA ALA A 163 5.39 5.61 4.11
C ALA A 163 6.75 6.32 4.37
N GLY A 164 7.08 7.39 3.64
CA GLY A 164 8.32 8.16 3.86
C GLY A 164 9.59 7.40 3.49
N LEU A 165 9.59 6.74 2.33
CA LEU A 165 10.67 5.85 1.88
C LEU A 165 11.81 6.60 1.19
N ASP A 166 13.06 6.15 1.40
CA ASP A 166 14.22 6.53 0.60
C ASP A 166 14.27 5.76 -0.75
N GLY A 167 13.72 4.56 -0.78
CA GLY A 167 13.68 3.73 -1.98
C GLY A 167 12.52 2.75 -2.03
N LEU A 168 12.02 2.50 -3.25
CA LEU A 168 10.94 1.57 -3.52
C LEU A 168 11.28 0.65 -4.68
N VAL A 169 11.12 -0.66 -4.48
CA VAL A 169 11.20 -1.67 -5.54
C VAL A 169 9.81 -2.10 -5.97
N MET A 170 9.51 -1.94 -7.25
CA MET A 170 8.26 -2.42 -7.85
C MET A 170 8.46 -3.82 -8.41
N ASP A 171 7.73 -4.78 -7.84
CA ASP A 171 7.69 -6.18 -8.28
C ASP A 171 6.45 -6.36 -9.18
N VAL A 172 6.64 -6.12 -10.48
CA VAL A 172 5.57 -6.20 -11.47
C VAL A 172 5.44 -7.63 -11.97
N LYS A 173 4.38 -8.30 -11.54
CA LYS A 173 4.07 -9.67 -11.97
C LYS A 173 3.51 -9.67 -13.38
N TYR A 174 3.83 -10.72 -14.14
CA TYR A 174 3.25 -10.97 -15.46
C TYR A 174 3.03 -12.47 -15.67
N GLY A 175 2.19 -12.82 -16.62
CA GLY A 175 1.87 -14.21 -16.94
C GLY A 175 0.54 -14.68 -16.34
N SER A 176 0.27 -15.98 -16.43
CA SER A 176 -1.05 -16.57 -16.14
C SER A 176 -1.51 -16.47 -14.67
N GLY A 177 -0.62 -16.17 -13.74
CA GLY A 177 -0.95 -16.00 -12.32
C GLY A 177 -0.95 -14.53 -11.86
N ALA A 178 -0.68 -13.58 -12.75
CA ALA A 178 -0.68 -12.14 -12.46
C ALA A 178 -2.07 -11.51 -12.65
N PHE A 179 -2.25 -10.31 -12.09
CA PHE A 179 -3.41 -9.45 -12.39
C PHE A 179 -3.12 -8.56 -13.60
#